data_bf02ecaff178917d301ec04b612994e0
#
_entry.id   bf02ecaff178917d301ec04b612994e0
#
_cell.length_a   1.000
_cell.length_b   1.000
_cell.length_c   1.000
_cell.angle_alpha   90.00
_cell.angle_beta   90.00
_cell.angle_gamma   90.00
#
_symmetry.space_group_name_H-M   'P 1'
#
loop_
_entity.id
_entity.type
_entity.pdbx_description
1 polymer ?
#
loop_
_entity_poly.entity_id
_entity_poly.type
_entity_poly.pdbx_seq_one_letter_code
_entity_poly.pdbx_strand_id
1 'polypeptide(L)'
;MGFIEQLNKIKDSAYSNFYNRVSNDEKYIVDGEDVRLRGEFFEKQTRLALKNYDIIDPFSVEEYIVMGGYYALEKAIFSLEQKEIIDTVSESNLRGRGGAGFPTGKKWEGAYRQDVENKFVICNADEGDPGAYMDRSILEGDPHVVIEGMAIAARSIGANRGYVYVRAEYPKAVESLKHAIEQAKKYNLLGDNIMGSDFSFDLEIRLGAGAFVCGEGTALIRSIEGKRGMPKSKVYRTTERGLFELPTVLNNVETFANIPLIINNGAEWFKSIGTEDSPGTKVFALVGKVENAGLVEVPMGRTINEIVLDIGGGCPNGKKIKAVQTGGPSGGCIPERLFDTKVDFISLAQIGSIMGSGGMVVMDEDDCMVDIAKFFMKFTVDESCGKCTPCRIGNKRVLEILEKITSGHGEMEDLDLLQELSEVITDTSLCGLGKTATTPVLSSMHYFRHEYEDHIVNKHCEAHACKDLLQYYITESCIGCRLCKRQCPVDAIEGERKVRHIIHTDKCIKCNACLENCPVKAIILR
;
A
#
# COMPACT_ATOMS: atom_id res chain seq x y z
N MET A 1 -21.19 3.30 -39.62
CA MET A 1 -21.19 2.26 -38.54
C MET A 1 -20.57 2.91 -37.34
N GLY A 2 -21.30 3.05 -36.24
CA GLY A 2 -20.74 3.67 -35.02
C GLY A 2 -19.63 2.78 -34.42
N PHE A 3 -18.71 3.37 -33.65
CA PHE A 3 -17.60 2.58 -33.05
C PHE A 3 -18.11 1.50 -32.09
N ILE A 4 -19.26 1.72 -31.45
CA ILE A 4 -19.95 0.73 -30.61
C ILE A 4 -20.22 -0.59 -31.37
N GLU A 5 -20.54 -0.53 -32.67
CA GLU A 5 -20.72 -1.75 -33.49
C GLU A 5 -19.40 -2.50 -33.71
N GLN A 6 -18.26 -1.79 -33.72
CA GLN A 6 -16.94 -2.41 -33.81
C GLN A 6 -16.60 -3.12 -32.50
N LEU A 7 -16.83 -2.49 -31.34
CA LEU A 7 -16.66 -3.11 -30.02
C LEU A 7 -17.52 -4.37 -29.90
N ASN A 8 -18.79 -4.29 -30.30
CA ASN A 8 -19.68 -5.46 -30.28
C ASN A 8 -19.18 -6.58 -31.18
N LYS A 9 -18.66 -6.29 -32.38
CA LYS A 9 -18.08 -7.33 -33.24
C LYS A 9 -16.84 -7.99 -32.64
N ILE A 10 -15.97 -7.22 -31.99
CA ILE A 10 -14.81 -7.76 -31.28
C ILE A 10 -15.29 -8.64 -30.13
N LYS A 11 -16.23 -8.15 -29.31
CA LYS A 11 -16.86 -8.93 -28.22
C LYS A 11 -17.40 -10.25 -28.76
N ASP A 12 -18.25 -10.23 -29.77
CA ASP A 12 -18.89 -11.41 -30.34
C ASP A 12 -17.87 -12.44 -30.87
N SER A 13 -16.79 -11.96 -31.51
CA SER A 13 -15.76 -12.84 -32.05
C SER A 13 -14.92 -13.54 -30.97
N ALA A 14 -14.66 -12.87 -29.85
CA ALA A 14 -13.85 -13.40 -28.76
C ALA A 14 -14.68 -14.14 -27.69
N TYR A 15 -15.99 -13.87 -27.61
CA TYR A 15 -16.91 -14.34 -26.58
C TYR A 15 -16.83 -15.85 -26.34
N SER A 16 -17.02 -16.62 -27.39
CA SER A 16 -17.03 -18.09 -27.28
C SER A 16 -15.71 -18.67 -26.78
N ASN A 17 -14.59 -18.11 -27.22
CA ASN A 17 -13.27 -18.58 -26.78
C ASN A 17 -13.02 -18.25 -25.31
N PHE A 18 -13.32 -17.03 -24.90
CA PHE A 18 -13.19 -16.59 -23.51
C PHE A 18 -14.06 -17.44 -22.57
N TYR A 19 -15.38 -17.52 -22.83
CA TYR A 19 -16.30 -18.24 -21.95
C TYR A 19 -16.04 -19.76 -21.96
N ASN A 20 -15.62 -20.36 -23.06
CA ASN A 20 -15.19 -21.76 -23.07
C ASN A 20 -13.97 -21.98 -22.18
N ARG A 21 -13.01 -21.05 -22.18
CA ARG A 21 -11.84 -21.14 -21.30
C ARG A 21 -12.24 -21.10 -19.83
N VAL A 22 -12.97 -20.07 -19.42
CA VAL A 22 -13.32 -19.88 -17.99
C VAL A 22 -14.36 -20.90 -17.48
N SER A 23 -15.29 -21.38 -18.33
CA SER A 23 -16.30 -22.37 -17.92
C SER A 23 -15.73 -23.78 -17.74
N ASN A 24 -14.60 -24.08 -18.37
CA ASN A 24 -13.94 -25.38 -18.26
C ASN A 24 -12.84 -25.41 -17.18
N ASP A 25 -12.63 -24.32 -16.45
CA ASP A 25 -11.64 -24.21 -15.39
C ASP A 25 -12.34 -24.07 -14.03
N GLU A 26 -12.08 -25.02 -13.14
CA GLU A 26 -12.65 -25.07 -11.79
C GLU A 26 -12.29 -23.85 -10.92
N LYS A 27 -11.30 -23.06 -11.33
CA LYS A 27 -10.88 -21.80 -10.69
C LYS A 27 -11.99 -20.74 -10.70
N TYR A 28 -12.95 -20.83 -11.64
CA TYR A 28 -13.95 -19.79 -11.86
C TYR A 28 -15.38 -20.24 -11.51
N ILE A 29 -16.19 -19.25 -11.14
CA ILE A 29 -17.65 -19.34 -11.11
C ILE A 29 -18.14 -18.50 -12.27
N VAL A 30 -18.93 -19.10 -13.19
CA VAL A 30 -19.51 -18.43 -14.36
C VAL A 30 -21.03 -18.42 -14.18
N ASP A 31 -21.62 -17.23 -14.11
CA ASP A 31 -23.07 -17.02 -13.97
C ASP A 31 -23.55 -15.98 -15.02
N GLY A 32 -24.00 -16.49 -16.17
CA GLY A 32 -24.26 -15.66 -17.35
C GLY A 32 -22.98 -15.02 -17.88
N GLU A 33 -22.95 -13.69 -17.95
CA GLU A 33 -21.76 -12.91 -18.33
C GLU A 33 -20.86 -12.57 -17.11
N ASP A 34 -21.28 -12.88 -15.88
CA ASP A 34 -20.47 -12.65 -14.69
C ASP A 34 -19.48 -13.78 -14.45
N VAL A 35 -18.21 -13.45 -14.34
CA VAL A 35 -17.12 -14.41 -14.08
C VAL A 35 -16.39 -13.98 -12.82
N ARG A 36 -16.26 -14.90 -11.86
CA ARG A 36 -15.62 -14.66 -10.56
C ARG A 36 -14.66 -15.78 -10.20
N LEU A 37 -13.66 -15.45 -9.38
CA LEU A 37 -12.77 -16.46 -8.79
C LEU A 37 -13.55 -17.28 -7.74
N ARG A 38 -13.33 -18.58 -7.75
CA ARG A 38 -13.90 -19.52 -6.77
C ARG A 38 -13.05 -19.57 -5.52
N GLY A 39 -13.69 -19.73 -4.37
CA GLY A 39 -13.07 -19.98 -3.08
C GLY A 39 -13.50 -18.95 -2.03
N GLU A 40 -13.55 -19.41 -0.79
CA GLU A 40 -14.07 -18.63 0.34
C GLU A 40 -13.37 -17.26 0.49
N PHE A 41 -12.06 -17.22 0.23
CA PHE A 41 -11.26 -15.99 0.24
C PHE A 41 -11.77 -14.95 -0.76
N PHE A 42 -12.18 -15.37 -1.96
CA PHE A 42 -12.67 -14.47 -3.02
C PHE A 42 -14.14 -14.15 -2.89
N GLU A 43 -14.96 -15.11 -2.43
CA GLU A 43 -16.41 -14.96 -2.34
C GLU A 43 -16.85 -13.96 -1.27
N LYS A 44 -15.99 -13.71 -0.26
CA LYS A 44 -16.19 -12.70 0.79
C LYS A 44 -15.82 -11.27 0.37
N GLN A 45 -15.24 -11.12 -0.82
CA GLN A 45 -14.80 -9.83 -1.37
C GLN A 45 -15.83 -9.21 -2.32
N THR A 46 -15.74 -7.91 -2.52
CA THR A 46 -16.44 -7.17 -3.58
C THR A 46 -15.39 -6.56 -4.49
N ARG A 47 -15.16 -7.21 -5.62
CA ARG A 47 -14.05 -6.84 -6.52
C ARG A 47 -14.56 -5.94 -7.64
N LEU A 48 -14.16 -4.68 -7.62
CA LEU A 48 -14.41 -3.66 -8.64
C LEU A 48 -13.13 -3.34 -9.43
N ALA A 49 -12.13 -2.81 -8.78
CA ALA A 49 -10.84 -2.52 -9.41
C ALA A 49 -10.07 -3.80 -9.77
N LEU A 50 -10.29 -4.89 -9.02
CA LEU A 50 -9.73 -6.21 -9.29
C LEU A 50 -10.71 -7.14 -10.04
N LYS A 51 -11.79 -6.60 -10.61
CA LYS A 51 -12.83 -7.42 -11.25
C LYS A 51 -12.26 -8.42 -12.25
N ASN A 52 -11.35 -7.98 -13.08
CA ASN A 52 -10.77 -8.79 -14.17
C ASN A 52 -9.45 -9.46 -13.78
N TYR A 53 -8.83 -9.07 -12.67
CA TYR A 53 -7.55 -9.62 -12.21
C TYR A 53 -7.63 -11.13 -12.02
N ASP A 54 -6.70 -11.88 -12.62
CA ASP A 54 -6.68 -13.35 -12.65
C ASP A 54 -7.86 -14.01 -13.42
N ILE A 55 -8.66 -13.23 -14.15
CA ILE A 55 -9.77 -13.72 -14.99
C ILE A 55 -9.46 -13.57 -16.46
N ILE A 56 -9.09 -12.36 -16.90
CA ILE A 56 -8.70 -12.12 -18.29
C ILE A 56 -7.20 -12.40 -18.52
N ASP A 57 -6.84 -12.61 -19.77
CA ASP A 57 -5.44 -12.52 -20.21
C ASP A 57 -5.06 -11.04 -20.34
N PRO A 58 -4.10 -10.51 -19.53
CA PRO A 58 -3.68 -9.10 -19.58
C PRO A 58 -3.04 -8.72 -20.93
N PHE A 59 -2.70 -9.69 -21.75
CA PHE A 59 -2.18 -9.51 -23.11
C PHE A 59 -3.26 -9.58 -24.19
N SER A 60 -4.56 -9.58 -23.82
CA SER A 60 -5.69 -9.61 -24.75
C SER A 60 -6.66 -8.47 -24.51
N VAL A 61 -6.62 -7.46 -25.38
CA VAL A 61 -7.62 -6.38 -25.40
C VAL A 61 -9.02 -6.92 -25.69
N GLU A 62 -9.11 -8.01 -26.46
CA GLU A 62 -10.36 -8.65 -26.81
C GLU A 62 -11.07 -9.20 -25.57
N GLU A 63 -10.35 -9.87 -24.66
CA GLU A 63 -10.93 -10.36 -23.42
C GLU A 63 -11.37 -9.20 -22.50
N TYR A 64 -10.61 -8.10 -22.46
CA TYR A 64 -11.05 -6.89 -21.76
C TYR A 64 -12.35 -6.31 -22.35
N ILE A 65 -12.49 -6.30 -23.66
CA ILE A 65 -13.72 -5.86 -24.35
C ILE A 65 -14.88 -6.83 -24.08
N VAL A 66 -14.64 -8.15 -24.04
CA VAL A 66 -15.66 -9.16 -23.64
C VAL A 66 -16.21 -8.83 -22.25
N MET A 67 -15.35 -8.45 -21.31
CA MET A 67 -15.72 -8.07 -19.94
C MET A 67 -16.30 -6.64 -19.82
N GLY A 68 -16.58 -5.98 -20.93
CA GLY A 68 -17.22 -4.65 -20.98
C GLY A 68 -16.23 -3.46 -21.01
N GLY A 69 -14.98 -3.72 -21.39
CA GLY A 69 -13.96 -2.68 -21.53
C GLY A 69 -14.17 -1.76 -22.73
N TYR A 70 -13.74 -0.51 -22.62
CA TYR A 70 -13.80 0.57 -23.59
C TYR A 70 -15.21 1.08 -23.94
N TYR A 71 -16.28 0.50 -23.39
CA TYR A 71 -17.63 1.06 -23.54
C TYR A 71 -17.80 2.38 -22.75
N ALA A 72 -17.10 2.52 -21.62
CA ALA A 72 -17.11 3.78 -20.89
C ALA A 72 -16.40 4.90 -21.64
N LEU A 73 -15.29 4.59 -22.32
CA LEU A 73 -14.58 5.54 -23.17
C LEU A 73 -15.43 5.94 -24.38
N GLU A 74 -16.09 4.98 -25.04
CA GLU A 74 -17.02 5.27 -26.15
C GLU A 74 -18.13 6.22 -25.71
N LYS A 75 -18.78 5.94 -24.58
CA LYS A 75 -19.80 6.79 -23.97
C LYS A 75 -19.25 8.19 -23.64
N ALA A 76 -18.03 8.28 -23.10
CA ALA A 76 -17.39 9.55 -22.76
C ALA A 76 -17.03 10.40 -23.99
N ILE A 77 -16.76 9.76 -25.14
CA ILE A 77 -16.42 10.47 -26.38
C ILE A 77 -17.68 10.93 -27.12
N PHE A 78 -18.69 10.07 -27.25
CA PHE A 78 -19.82 10.31 -28.17
C PHE A 78 -21.12 10.72 -27.49
N SER A 79 -21.25 10.45 -26.17
CA SER A 79 -22.52 10.65 -25.46
C SER A 79 -22.44 11.69 -24.34
N LEU A 80 -21.23 12.08 -23.90
CA LEU A 80 -21.05 12.99 -22.77
C LEU A 80 -20.19 14.20 -23.14
N GLU A 81 -20.60 15.36 -22.65
CA GLU A 81 -19.74 16.55 -22.65
C GLU A 81 -18.65 16.45 -21.57
N GLN A 82 -17.55 17.19 -21.75
CA GLN A 82 -16.44 17.22 -20.80
C GLN A 82 -16.90 17.49 -19.36
N LYS A 83 -17.81 18.45 -19.21
CA LYS A 83 -18.35 18.84 -17.89
C LYS A 83 -19.21 17.75 -17.27
N GLU A 84 -20.00 17.04 -18.04
CA GLU A 84 -20.83 15.93 -17.56
C GLU A 84 -20.00 14.77 -17.06
N ILE A 85 -18.85 14.47 -17.69
CA ILE A 85 -17.89 13.48 -17.21
C ILE A 85 -17.34 13.90 -15.83
N ILE A 86 -16.93 15.18 -15.71
CA ILE A 86 -16.38 15.72 -14.45
C ILE A 86 -17.44 15.71 -13.34
N ASP A 87 -18.67 16.08 -13.66
CA ASP A 87 -19.78 16.11 -12.71
C ASP A 87 -20.13 14.70 -12.24
N THR A 88 -20.20 13.72 -13.14
CA THR A 88 -20.41 12.30 -12.79
C THR A 88 -19.34 11.80 -11.82
N VAL A 89 -18.05 12.09 -12.08
CA VAL A 89 -16.95 11.71 -11.19
C VAL A 89 -16.99 12.49 -9.85
N SER A 90 -17.42 13.75 -9.88
CA SER A 90 -17.57 14.56 -8.67
C SER A 90 -18.71 14.07 -7.79
N GLU A 91 -19.86 13.79 -8.40
CA GLU A 91 -21.06 13.27 -7.73
C GLU A 91 -20.85 11.87 -7.17
N SER A 92 -20.03 11.03 -7.81
CA SER A 92 -19.66 9.72 -7.28
C SER A 92 -18.87 9.80 -5.97
N ASN A 93 -18.36 11.00 -5.62
CA ASN A 93 -17.48 11.24 -4.47
C ASN A 93 -16.25 10.31 -4.43
N LEU A 94 -15.75 9.86 -5.60
CA LEU A 94 -14.54 9.05 -5.67
C LEU A 94 -13.35 9.81 -5.06
N ARG A 95 -12.83 9.29 -3.96
CA ARG A 95 -11.60 9.78 -3.33
C ARG A 95 -10.39 9.04 -3.89
N GLY A 96 -9.27 9.74 -4.04
CA GLY A 96 -8.03 9.15 -4.55
C GLY A 96 -7.57 7.96 -3.71
N ARG A 97 -7.21 6.86 -4.38
CA ARG A 97 -6.83 5.56 -3.77
C ARG A 97 -5.35 5.46 -3.41
N GLY A 98 -4.53 6.43 -3.81
CA GLY A 98 -3.09 6.47 -3.51
C GLY A 98 -2.71 7.01 -2.12
N GLY A 99 -3.63 7.01 -1.14
CA GLY A 99 -3.35 7.29 0.26
C GLY A 99 -3.96 8.57 0.82
N ALA A 100 -3.86 9.70 0.13
CA ALA A 100 -4.32 11.00 0.64
C ALA A 100 -5.85 11.22 0.58
N GLY A 101 -6.60 10.40 -0.15
CA GLY A 101 -8.04 10.48 -0.23
C GLY A 101 -8.61 11.80 -0.78
N PHE A 102 -7.86 12.55 -1.58
CA PHE A 102 -8.35 13.80 -2.14
C PHE A 102 -9.45 13.54 -3.19
N PRO A 103 -10.57 14.30 -3.21
CA PRO A 103 -11.66 14.10 -4.16
C PRO A 103 -11.21 14.22 -5.62
N THR A 104 -11.43 13.15 -6.41
CA THR A 104 -10.95 13.03 -7.79
C THR A 104 -11.59 14.08 -8.71
N GLY A 105 -12.90 14.27 -8.63
CA GLY A 105 -13.62 15.25 -9.43
C GLY A 105 -13.14 16.69 -9.20
N LYS A 106 -12.76 17.05 -7.96
CA LYS A 106 -12.17 18.38 -7.67
C LYS A 106 -10.82 18.59 -8.35
N LYS A 107 -10.02 17.56 -8.53
CA LYS A 107 -8.78 17.65 -9.30
C LYS A 107 -9.08 17.90 -10.79
N TRP A 108 -9.99 17.12 -11.35
CA TRP A 108 -10.35 17.23 -12.76
C TRP A 108 -10.94 18.60 -13.08
N GLU A 109 -11.87 19.07 -12.26
CA GLU A 109 -12.45 20.41 -12.36
C GLU A 109 -11.38 21.51 -12.30
N GLY A 110 -10.38 21.37 -11.41
CA GLY A 110 -9.28 22.33 -11.30
C GLY A 110 -8.42 22.42 -12.56
N ALA A 111 -8.20 21.31 -13.26
CA ALA A 111 -7.45 21.29 -14.52
C ALA A 111 -8.32 21.72 -15.72
N TYR A 112 -9.60 21.32 -15.72
CA TYR A 112 -10.56 21.71 -16.77
C TYR A 112 -10.71 23.23 -16.87
N ARG A 113 -10.80 23.93 -15.73
CA ARG A 113 -10.96 25.39 -15.67
C ARG A 113 -9.76 26.19 -16.17
N GLN A 114 -8.62 25.56 -16.39
CA GLN A 114 -7.45 26.26 -16.93
C GLN A 114 -7.63 26.47 -18.43
N ASP A 115 -7.63 27.72 -18.86
CA ASP A 115 -7.76 28.11 -20.27
C ASP A 115 -6.39 28.07 -20.97
N VAL A 116 -5.93 26.84 -21.23
CA VAL A 116 -4.67 26.56 -21.95
C VAL A 116 -4.85 25.33 -22.82
N GLU A 117 -4.17 25.33 -23.96
CA GLU A 117 -4.26 24.27 -24.96
C GLU A 117 -3.68 22.93 -24.49
N ASN A 118 -2.53 22.98 -23.81
CA ASN A 118 -1.81 21.78 -23.43
C ASN A 118 -2.02 21.45 -21.96
N LYS A 119 -2.55 20.27 -21.69
CA LYS A 119 -2.75 19.70 -20.35
C LYS A 119 -2.25 18.27 -20.33
N PHE A 120 -1.96 17.75 -19.13
CA PHE A 120 -1.42 16.41 -18.97
C PHE A 120 -2.26 15.56 -18.00
N VAL A 121 -2.25 14.25 -18.27
CA VAL A 121 -2.76 13.23 -17.34
C VAL A 121 -1.58 12.34 -16.93
N ILE A 122 -1.41 12.14 -15.63
CA ILE A 122 -0.36 11.27 -15.08
C ILE A 122 -0.99 10.20 -14.21
N CYS A 123 -0.66 8.95 -14.49
CA CYS A 123 -0.91 7.83 -13.61
C CYS A 123 0.31 7.65 -12.69
N ASN A 124 0.08 7.77 -11.39
CA ASN A 124 1.07 7.47 -10.37
C ASN A 124 1.00 5.97 -10.03
N ALA A 125 1.96 5.22 -10.55
CA ALA A 125 2.18 3.81 -10.26
C ALA A 125 3.50 3.58 -9.48
N ASP A 126 3.94 4.59 -8.71
CA ASP A 126 5.09 4.52 -7.81
C ASP A 126 4.64 4.01 -6.43
N GLU A 127 4.30 2.74 -6.37
CA GLU A 127 3.86 2.04 -5.17
C GLU A 127 5.08 1.55 -4.38
N GLY A 128 5.48 2.31 -3.37
CA GLY A 128 6.73 2.08 -2.64
C GLY A 128 6.56 1.59 -1.20
N ASP A 129 5.34 1.49 -0.67
CA ASP A 129 5.08 1.03 0.70
C ASP A 129 5.55 -0.43 0.89
N PRO A 130 6.28 -0.76 1.98
CA PRO A 130 6.65 -2.15 2.28
C PRO A 130 5.41 -3.06 2.36
N GLY A 131 5.39 -4.12 1.56
CA GLY A 131 4.30 -5.09 1.51
C GLY A 131 3.12 -4.70 0.61
N ALA A 132 3.11 -3.50 0.01
CA ALA A 132 2.08 -3.07 -0.92
C ALA A 132 2.36 -3.55 -2.35
N TYR A 133 1.31 -4.06 -3.04
CA TYR A 133 1.38 -4.51 -4.43
C TYR A 133 0.03 -4.44 -5.16
N MET A 134 -0.89 -3.57 -4.70
CA MET A 134 -2.22 -3.40 -5.26
C MET A 134 -2.17 -2.81 -6.65
N ASP A 135 -1.47 -1.67 -6.82
CA ASP A 135 -1.32 -0.96 -8.09
C ASP A 135 -0.55 -1.81 -9.11
N ARG A 136 0.52 -2.45 -8.65
CA ARG A 136 1.28 -3.42 -9.43
C ARG A 136 0.38 -4.51 -10.00
N SER A 137 -0.47 -5.10 -9.17
CA SER A 137 -1.34 -6.21 -9.57
C SER A 137 -2.41 -5.77 -10.57
N ILE A 138 -3.00 -4.58 -10.41
CA ILE A 138 -3.93 -4.02 -11.40
C ILE A 138 -3.22 -3.88 -12.76
N LEU A 139 -2.00 -3.32 -12.79
CA LEU A 139 -1.24 -3.16 -14.03
C LEU A 139 -0.78 -4.49 -14.65
N GLU A 140 -0.50 -5.51 -13.83
CA GLU A 140 -0.11 -6.84 -14.29
C GLU A 140 -1.31 -7.64 -14.81
N GLY A 141 -2.51 -7.48 -14.24
CA GLY A 141 -3.68 -8.30 -14.52
C GLY A 141 -4.74 -7.64 -15.41
N ASP A 142 -4.86 -6.32 -15.38
CA ASP A 142 -5.80 -5.56 -16.23
C ASP A 142 -5.25 -4.16 -16.54
N PRO A 143 -4.20 -4.03 -17.37
CA PRO A 143 -3.64 -2.73 -17.73
C PRO A 143 -4.61 -1.86 -18.55
N HIS A 144 -5.58 -2.47 -19.28
CA HIS A 144 -6.52 -1.76 -20.11
C HIS A 144 -7.51 -0.90 -19.31
N VAL A 145 -7.92 -1.32 -18.11
CA VAL A 145 -8.82 -0.54 -17.26
C VAL A 145 -8.19 0.80 -16.84
N VAL A 146 -6.86 0.80 -16.65
CA VAL A 146 -6.10 2.02 -16.32
C VAL A 146 -5.96 2.92 -17.53
N ILE A 147 -5.66 2.34 -18.70
CA ILE A 147 -5.58 3.09 -19.97
C ILE A 147 -6.92 3.74 -20.31
N GLU A 148 -8.03 3.01 -20.20
CA GLU A 148 -9.39 3.53 -20.41
C GLU A 148 -9.71 4.66 -19.43
N GLY A 149 -9.43 4.47 -18.12
CA GLY A 149 -9.64 5.50 -17.10
C GLY A 149 -8.82 6.77 -17.35
N MET A 150 -7.57 6.64 -17.82
CA MET A 150 -6.73 7.77 -18.18
C MET A 150 -7.24 8.50 -19.43
N ALA A 151 -7.71 7.77 -20.45
CA ALA A 151 -8.28 8.36 -21.66
C ALA A 151 -9.58 9.13 -21.36
N ILE A 152 -10.44 8.61 -20.49
CA ILE A 152 -11.64 9.31 -20.01
C ILE A 152 -11.26 10.60 -19.26
N ALA A 153 -10.27 10.55 -18.38
CA ALA A 153 -9.77 11.74 -17.69
C ALA A 153 -9.20 12.78 -18.68
N ALA A 154 -8.46 12.33 -19.68
CA ALA A 154 -7.92 13.19 -20.72
C ALA A 154 -9.04 13.86 -21.56
N ARG A 155 -10.06 13.10 -21.97
CA ARG A 155 -11.24 13.62 -22.67
C ARG A 155 -11.94 14.69 -21.84
N SER A 156 -12.08 14.46 -20.51
CA SER A 156 -12.81 15.37 -19.63
C SER A 156 -12.12 16.73 -19.43
N ILE A 157 -10.78 16.77 -19.43
CA ILE A 157 -10.02 18.03 -19.19
C ILE A 157 -9.45 18.65 -20.46
N GLY A 158 -9.58 17.97 -21.61
CA GLY A 158 -8.99 18.40 -22.88
C GLY A 158 -7.48 18.17 -22.96
N ALA A 159 -6.98 17.07 -22.37
CA ALA A 159 -5.57 16.68 -22.49
C ALA A 159 -5.37 15.74 -23.70
N ASN A 160 -4.23 15.85 -24.36
CA ASN A 160 -3.86 15.01 -25.51
C ASN A 160 -2.63 14.11 -25.21
N ARG A 161 -2.02 14.24 -24.04
CA ARG A 161 -0.84 13.46 -23.65
C ARG A 161 -0.89 13.04 -22.20
N GLY A 162 -0.47 11.81 -21.94
CA GLY A 162 -0.38 11.25 -20.60
C GLY A 162 0.91 10.46 -20.35
N TYR A 163 1.20 10.24 -19.08
CA TYR A 163 2.34 9.46 -18.62
C TYR A 163 1.89 8.47 -17.56
N VAL A 164 2.39 7.22 -17.66
CA VAL A 164 2.33 6.27 -16.56
C VAL A 164 3.71 6.21 -15.93
N TYR A 165 3.81 6.68 -14.69
CA TYR A 165 5.06 6.64 -13.93
C TYR A 165 5.05 5.39 -13.08
N VAL A 166 5.84 4.39 -13.47
CA VAL A 166 5.88 3.06 -12.87
C VAL A 166 7.30 2.74 -12.39
N ARG A 167 7.40 1.98 -11.29
CA ARG A 167 8.69 1.55 -10.74
C ARG A 167 9.42 0.60 -11.70
N ALA A 168 10.73 0.78 -11.87
CA ALA A 168 11.56 -0.13 -12.66
C ALA A 168 11.62 -1.55 -12.06
N GLU A 169 11.35 -1.69 -10.75
CA GLU A 169 11.26 -2.96 -10.02
C GLU A 169 10.01 -3.78 -10.34
N TYR A 170 9.08 -3.25 -11.16
CA TYR A 170 7.87 -3.93 -11.59
C TYR A 170 7.93 -4.34 -13.08
N PRO A 171 8.88 -5.20 -13.49
CA PRO A 171 9.11 -5.50 -14.91
C PRO A 171 7.89 -6.10 -15.61
N LYS A 172 7.11 -6.95 -14.91
CA LYS A 172 5.88 -7.56 -15.48
C LYS A 172 4.80 -6.50 -15.71
N ALA A 173 4.58 -5.59 -14.78
CA ALA A 173 3.63 -4.49 -14.95
C ALA A 173 4.03 -3.58 -16.13
N VAL A 174 5.32 -3.31 -16.29
CA VAL A 174 5.85 -2.54 -17.44
C VAL A 174 5.63 -3.29 -18.75
N GLU A 175 5.83 -4.60 -18.78
CA GLU A 175 5.61 -5.44 -19.96
C GLU A 175 4.13 -5.46 -20.35
N SER A 176 3.22 -5.78 -19.40
CA SER A 176 1.78 -5.79 -19.62
C SER A 176 1.29 -4.43 -20.13
N LEU A 177 1.73 -3.34 -19.51
CA LEU A 177 1.34 -1.99 -19.88
C LEU A 177 1.84 -1.59 -21.27
N LYS A 178 3.08 -1.94 -21.66
CA LYS A 178 3.60 -1.70 -23.02
C LYS A 178 2.76 -2.40 -24.06
N HIS A 179 2.49 -3.68 -23.82
CA HIS A 179 1.68 -4.48 -24.72
C HIS A 179 0.25 -3.93 -24.86
N ALA A 180 -0.38 -3.56 -23.74
CA ALA A 180 -1.71 -2.97 -23.73
C ALA A 180 -1.78 -1.62 -24.48
N ILE A 181 -0.77 -0.75 -24.34
CA ILE A 181 -0.67 0.49 -25.09
C ILE A 181 -0.56 0.23 -26.60
N GLU A 182 0.27 -0.75 -27.01
CA GLU A 182 0.41 -1.14 -28.42
C GLU A 182 -0.90 -1.68 -28.98
N GLN A 183 -1.60 -2.54 -28.23
CA GLN A 183 -2.91 -3.05 -28.63
C GLN A 183 -3.95 -1.93 -28.71
N ALA A 184 -4.04 -1.08 -27.69
CA ALA A 184 -4.98 0.05 -27.71
C ALA A 184 -4.78 0.96 -28.93
N LYS A 185 -3.54 1.22 -29.32
CA LYS A 185 -3.23 1.96 -30.57
C LYS A 185 -3.68 1.19 -31.83
N LYS A 186 -3.40 -0.10 -31.89
CA LYS A 186 -3.79 -0.94 -33.03
C LYS A 186 -5.31 -1.00 -33.23
N TYR A 187 -6.06 -0.97 -32.14
CA TYR A 187 -7.53 -1.01 -32.16
C TYR A 187 -8.18 0.40 -32.22
N ASN A 188 -7.38 1.46 -32.42
CA ASN A 188 -7.84 2.86 -32.43
C ASN A 188 -8.56 3.29 -31.13
N LEU A 189 -8.08 2.75 -30.00
CA LEU A 189 -8.55 3.08 -28.64
C LEU A 189 -7.61 4.04 -27.93
N LEU A 190 -6.45 4.33 -28.54
CA LEU A 190 -5.42 5.27 -28.10
C LEU A 190 -4.70 5.84 -29.32
N GLY A 191 -4.14 7.04 -29.22
CA GLY A 191 -3.42 7.73 -30.28
C GLY A 191 -4.25 8.85 -30.90
N ASP A 192 -4.15 9.00 -32.24
CA ASP A 192 -4.84 10.04 -32.96
C ASP A 192 -6.28 9.63 -33.34
N ASN A 193 -7.22 10.57 -33.26
CA ASN A 193 -8.61 10.38 -33.68
C ASN A 193 -9.26 9.10 -33.08
N ILE A 194 -9.16 8.92 -31.77
CA ILE A 194 -9.64 7.74 -31.07
C ILE A 194 -11.08 7.42 -31.45
N MET A 195 -11.34 6.16 -31.80
CA MET A 195 -12.66 5.67 -32.24
C MET A 195 -13.22 6.43 -33.45
N GLY A 196 -12.36 7.12 -34.22
CA GLY A 196 -12.78 7.94 -35.37
C GLY A 196 -13.37 9.30 -35.00
N SER A 197 -13.20 9.74 -33.77
CA SER A 197 -13.60 11.05 -33.26
C SER A 197 -12.53 12.12 -33.51
N ASP A 198 -12.77 13.34 -33.04
CA ASP A 198 -11.80 14.44 -32.99
C ASP A 198 -10.88 14.38 -31.74
N PHE A 199 -11.12 13.42 -30.85
CA PHE A 199 -10.33 13.23 -29.62
C PHE A 199 -9.06 12.43 -29.90
N SER A 200 -7.93 12.96 -29.45
CA SER A 200 -6.62 12.31 -29.54
C SER A 200 -5.97 12.29 -28.16
N PHE A 201 -5.42 11.15 -27.77
CA PHE A 201 -4.70 10.99 -26.53
C PHE A 201 -3.65 9.90 -26.63
N ASP A 202 -2.40 10.20 -26.29
CA ASP A 202 -1.31 9.25 -26.31
C ASP A 202 -0.67 9.08 -24.93
N LEU A 203 -0.17 7.88 -24.66
CA LEU A 203 0.45 7.48 -23.39
C LEU A 203 1.90 7.10 -23.56
N GLU A 204 2.73 7.56 -22.63
CA GLU A 204 4.13 7.20 -22.53
C GLU A 204 4.44 6.64 -21.14
N ILE A 205 5.23 5.55 -21.07
CA ILE A 205 5.70 4.97 -19.81
C ILE A 205 6.98 5.69 -19.38
N ARG A 206 7.03 6.11 -18.12
CA ARG A 206 8.21 6.64 -17.45
C ARG A 206 8.60 5.73 -16.30
N LEU A 207 9.84 5.25 -16.31
CA LEU A 207 10.35 4.37 -15.27
C LEU A 207 10.92 5.19 -14.12
N GLY A 208 10.40 4.94 -12.92
CA GLY A 208 10.96 5.45 -11.68
C GLY A 208 12.14 4.60 -11.23
N ALA A 209 13.13 5.24 -10.58
CA ALA A 209 14.33 4.57 -10.08
C ALA A 209 14.17 3.99 -8.65
N GLY A 210 12.95 3.69 -8.23
CA GLY A 210 12.66 3.02 -6.96
C GLY A 210 12.64 3.90 -5.70
N ALA A 211 12.81 5.21 -5.82
CA ALA A 211 12.77 6.10 -4.67
C ALA A 211 11.31 6.35 -4.22
N PHE A 212 10.97 5.94 -3.00
CA PHE A 212 9.64 6.11 -2.41
C PHE A 212 9.13 7.56 -2.45
N VAL A 213 10.04 8.54 -2.26
CA VAL A 213 9.69 9.97 -2.35
C VAL A 213 9.10 10.37 -3.70
N CYS A 214 9.37 9.61 -4.78
CA CYS A 214 8.81 9.87 -6.11
C CYS A 214 7.31 9.56 -6.21
N GLY A 215 6.72 8.86 -5.24
CA GLY A 215 5.26 8.76 -5.06
C GLY A 215 4.59 10.09 -4.69
N GLU A 216 5.34 11.06 -4.14
CA GLU A 216 4.83 12.41 -3.93
C GLU A 216 4.71 13.15 -5.26
N GLY A 217 3.52 13.70 -5.54
CA GLY A 217 3.18 14.20 -6.87
C GLY A 217 4.15 15.22 -7.47
N THR A 218 4.69 16.16 -6.67
CA THR A 218 5.65 17.15 -7.19
C THR A 218 7.04 16.58 -7.40
N ALA A 219 7.43 15.57 -6.64
CA ALA A 219 8.68 14.84 -6.84
C ALA A 219 8.60 13.96 -8.09
N LEU A 220 7.46 13.28 -8.30
CA LEU A 220 7.15 12.49 -9.49
C LEU A 220 7.23 13.34 -10.76
N ILE A 221 6.56 14.48 -10.77
CA ILE A 221 6.59 15.44 -11.92
C ILE A 221 8.04 15.85 -12.22
N ARG A 222 8.82 16.21 -11.21
CA ARG A 222 10.24 16.54 -11.40
C ARG A 222 11.05 15.38 -11.99
N SER A 223 10.76 14.16 -11.59
CA SER A 223 11.40 12.96 -12.13
C SER A 223 11.06 12.77 -13.61
N ILE A 224 9.80 12.95 -14.02
CA ILE A 224 9.39 12.93 -15.44
C ILE A 224 10.12 14.03 -16.24
N GLU A 225 10.31 15.21 -15.65
CA GLU A 225 11.05 16.32 -16.25
C GLU A 225 12.58 16.08 -16.35
N GLY A 226 13.10 14.90 -15.92
CA GLY A 226 14.53 14.60 -15.90
C GLY A 226 15.30 15.31 -14.77
N LYS A 227 14.61 15.84 -13.78
CA LYS A 227 15.21 16.50 -12.60
C LYS A 227 15.23 15.55 -11.42
N ARG A 228 16.04 15.87 -10.40
CA ARG A 228 16.03 15.10 -9.15
C ARG A 228 14.63 15.07 -8.53
N GLY A 229 14.13 13.87 -8.20
CA GLY A 229 12.85 13.63 -7.55
C GLY A 229 12.81 14.16 -6.12
N MET A 230 12.53 15.43 -5.96
CA MET A 230 12.43 16.13 -4.67
C MET A 230 11.16 16.98 -4.66
N PRO A 231 10.38 16.96 -3.57
CA PRO A 231 9.16 17.74 -3.45
C PRO A 231 9.41 19.25 -3.62
N LYS A 232 8.44 19.93 -4.25
CA LYS A 232 8.38 21.40 -4.29
C LYS A 232 7.45 21.93 -3.19
N SER A 233 7.66 23.16 -2.74
CA SER A 233 6.65 23.89 -1.96
C SER A 233 5.39 24.07 -2.80
N LYS A 234 4.23 23.75 -2.22
CA LYS A 234 2.93 23.79 -2.92
C LYS A 234 2.39 25.23 -2.93
N VAL A 235 2.99 26.10 -3.76
CA VAL A 235 2.46 27.45 -4.01
C VAL A 235 1.26 27.38 -4.96
N TYR A 236 1.34 26.49 -5.95
CA TYR A 236 0.28 26.18 -6.91
C TYR A 236 -0.11 24.71 -6.81
N ARG A 237 -1.35 24.40 -7.16
CA ARG A 237 -1.79 23.01 -7.34
C ARG A 237 -1.22 22.44 -8.64
N THR A 238 -1.00 21.14 -8.73
CA THR A 238 -0.56 20.49 -9.97
C THR A 238 -1.56 20.69 -11.10
N THR A 239 -2.84 20.86 -10.77
CA THR A 239 -3.93 21.17 -11.70
C THR A 239 -3.85 22.59 -12.29
N GLU A 240 -3.00 23.45 -11.74
CA GLU A 240 -2.70 24.80 -12.23
C GLU A 240 -1.30 24.82 -12.89
N ARG A 241 -0.28 24.30 -12.16
CA ARG A 241 1.12 24.26 -12.60
C ARG A 241 1.76 22.93 -12.19
N GLY A 242 1.61 21.94 -13.06
CA GLY A 242 2.15 20.59 -12.89
C GLY A 242 3.36 20.33 -13.79
N LEU A 243 3.26 19.32 -14.66
CA LEU A 243 4.29 18.91 -15.60
C LEU A 243 4.60 20.03 -16.59
N PHE A 244 5.88 20.39 -16.71
CA PHE A 244 6.35 21.52 -17.55
C PHE A 244 5.64 22.85 -17.25
N GLU A 245 5.24 23.06 -15.99
CA GLU A 245 4.47 24.22 -15.51
C GLU A 245 3.08 24.35 -16.16
N LEU A 246 2.52 23.25 -16.71
CA LEU A 246 1.20 23.17 -17.34
C LEU A 246 0.22 22.40 -16.44
N PRO A 247 -1.11 22.63 -16.60
CA PRO A 247 -2.11 21.93 -15.82
C PRO A 247 -2.01 20.42 -15.96
N THR A 248 -1.98 19.72 -14.82
CA THR A 248 -1.76 18.29 -14.80
C THR A 248 -2.69 17.62 -13.81
N VAL A 249 -3.48 16.68 -14.29
CA VAL A 249 -4.21 15.72 -13.43
C VAL A 249 -3.28 14.56 -13.10
N LEU A 250 -3.05 14.34 -11.81
CA LEU A 250 -2.26 13.21 -11.30
C LEU A 250 -3.14 12.37 -10.41
N ASN A 251 -3.41 11.12 -10.79
CA ASN A 251 -4.16 10.15 -10.02
C ASN A 251 -3.37 8.84 -9.89
N ASN A 252 -3.72 8.03 -8.89
CA ASN A 252 -3.18 6.72 -8.65
C ASN A 252 -3.82 5.66 -9.58
N VAL A 253 -3.21 4.50 -9.74
CA VAL A 253 -3.66 3.37 -10.58
C VAL A 253 -5.08 2.91 -10.21
N GLU A 254 -5.31 2.55 -8.95
CA GLU A 254 -6.63 2.09 -8.49
C GLU A 254 -7.70 3.18 -8.65
N THR A 255 -7.33 4.44 -8.55
CA THR A 255 -8.26 5.56 -8.82
C THR A 255 -8.71 5.53 -10.28
N PHE A 256 -7.80 5.37 -11.25
CA PHE A 256 -8.16 5.27 -12.67
C PHE A 256 -8.97 4.01 -12.98
N ALA A 257 -8.66 2.88 -12.34
CA ALA A 257 -9.40 1.63 -12.53
C ALA A 257 -10.90 1.73 -12.14
N ASN A 258 -11.26 2.65 -11.25
CA ASN A 258 -12.65 2.90 -10.88
C ASN A 258 -13.41 3.79 -11.88
N ILE A 259 -12.73 4.56 -12.73
CA ILE A 259 -13.36 5.54 -13.62
C ILE A 259 -14.29 4.89 -14.66
N PRO A 260 -13.88 3.85 -15.41
CA PRO A 260 -14.77 3.21 -16.38
C PRO A 260 -16.05 2.68 -15.74
N LEU A 261 -15.95 2.14 -14.52
CA LEU A 261 -17.11 1.61 -13.78
C LEU A 261 -18.10 2.73 -13.42
N ILE A 262 -17.59 3.88 -12.97
CA ILE A 262 -18.41 5.04 -12.62
C ILE A 262 -19.11 5.60 -13.86
N ILE A 263 -18.42 5.73 -14.98
CA ILE A 263 -19.01 6.27 -16.23
C ILE A 263 -20.09 5.32 -16.78
N ASN A 264 -19.87 4.02 -16.71
CA ASN A 264 -20.85 3.03 -17.18
C ASN A 264 -22.10 2.97 -16.30
N ASN A 265 -21.91 2.87 -14.97
CA ASN A 265 -22.99 2.57 -14.02
C ASN A 265 -23.58 3.83 -13.36
N GLY A 266 -22.91 4.98 -13.45
CA GLY A 266 -23.34 6.24 -12.86
C GLY A 266 -22.85 6.47 -11.42
N ALA A 267 -22.93 7.74 -11.00
CA ALA A 267 -22.47 8.19 -9.68
C ALA A 267 -23.22 7.54 -8.50
N GLU A 268 -24.54 7.43 -8.62
CA GLU A 268 -25.38 6.87 -7.54
C GLU A 268 -25.09 5.39 -7.28
N TRP A 269 -24.82 4.63 -8.34
CA TRP A 269 -24.38 3.24 -8.20
C TRP A 269 -23.07 3.15 -7.39
N PHE A 270 -22.08 3.98 -7.71
CA PHE A 270 -20.81 3.96 -6.97
C PHE A 270 -20.98 4.39 -5.51
N LYS A 271 -21.83 5.39 -5.25
CA LYS A 271 -22.15 5.85 -3.89
C LYS A 271 -22.92 4.82 -3.06
N SER A 272 -23.64 3.92 -3.70
CA SER A 272 -24.36 2.83 -2.98
C SER A 272 -23.41 1.79 -2.37
N ILE A 273 -22.13 1.84 -2.73
CA ILE A 273 -21.07 0.94 -2.25
C ILE A 273 -20.17 1.73 -1.31
N GLY A 274 -19.87 1.18 -0.13
CA GLY A 274 -19.00 1.84 0.85
C GLY A 274 -19.76 2.71 1.85
N THR A 275 -19.12 3.79 2.31
CA THR A 275 -19.72 4.76 3.25
C THR A 275 -20.03 6.08 2.55
N GLU A 276 -20.86 6.92 3.16
CA GLU A 276 -21.23 8.23 2.62
C GLU A 276 -19.98 9.10 2.33
N ASP A 277 -19.02 9.12 3.24
CA ASP A 277 -17.78 9.92 3.13
C ASP A 277 -16.66 9.22 2.33
N SER A 278 -16.79 7.91 2.13
CA SER A 278 -15.80 7.08 1.44
C SER A 278 -16.50 6.04 0.57
N PRO A 279 -17.10 6.45 -0.57
CA PRO A 279 -17.78 5.54 -1.48
C PRO A 279 -16.83 4.59 -2.22
N GLY A 280 -17.41 3.50 -2.71
CA GLY A 280 -16.73 2.47 -3.49
C GLY A 280 -15.97 1.48 -2.63
N THR A 281 -15.08 0.75 -3.28
CA THR A 281 -14.21 -0.25 -2.66
C THR A 281 -12.80 0.27 -2.44
N LYS A 282 -12.02 -0.50 -1.67
CA LYS A 282 -10.58 -0.34 -1.53
C LYS A 282 -9.88 -1.68 -1.64
N VAL A 283 -8.80 -1.71 -2.42
CA VAL A 283 -7.92 -2.87 -2.50
C VAL A 283 -6.88 -2.77 -1.38
N PHE A 284 -6.76 -3.86 -0.61
CA PHE A 284 -5.75 -4.02 0.43
C PHE A 284 -4.76 -5.13 0.04
N ALA A 285 -3.47 -4.89 0.28
CA ALA A 285 -2.48 -5.94 0.38
C ALA A 285 -2.46 -6.43 1.83
N LEU A 286 -3.17 -7.52 2.12
CA LEU A 286 -3.19 -8.18 3.41
C LEU A 286 -1.98 -9.10 3.52
N VAL A 287 -1.02 -8.73 4.37
CA VAL A 287 0.27 -9.40 4.50
C VAL A 287 0.71 -9.52 5.96
N GLY A 288 1.88 -10.11 6.19
CA GLY A 288 2.41 -10.33 7.53
C GLY A 288 1.99 -11.68 8.08
N LYS A 289 1.62 -11.72 9.35
CA LYS A 289 1.26 -12.95 10.07
C LYS A 289 -0.24 -13.22 9.98
N VAL A 290 -0.70 -13.54 8.78
CA VAL A 290 -2.10 -13.88 8.47
C VAL A 290 -2.16 -15.18 7.70
N GLU A 291 -3.18 -16.01 7.93
CA GLU A 291 -3.35 -17.32 7.32
C GLU A 291 -3.48 -17.21 5.79
N ASN A 292 -4.39 -16.36 5.32
CA ASN A 292 -4.63 -16.12 3.90
C ASN A 292 -4.11 -14.73 3.52
N ALA A 293 -2.81 -14.66 3.18
CA ALA A 293 -2.21 -13.45 2.64
C ALA A 293 -2.60 -13.27 1.16
N GLY A 294 -2.89 -12.03 0.75
CA GLY A 294 -3.26 -11.74 -0.64
C GLY A 294 -3.86 -10.35 -0.82
N LEU A 295 -4.40 -10.12 -2.04
CA LEU A 295 -5.18 -8.92 -2.32
C LEU A 295 -6.63 -9.11 -1.88
N VAL A 296 -7.11 -8.18 -1.08
CA VAL A 296 -8.48 -8.15 -0.57
C VAL A 296 -9.13 -6.86 -1.02
N GLU A 297 -10.19 -6.96 -1.82
CA GLU A 297 -10.99 -5.80 -2.19
C GLU A 297 -12.35 -5.86 -1.51
N VAL A 298 -12.65 -4.83 -0.72
CA VAL A 298 -13.91 -4.74 0.04
C VAL A 298 -14.52 -3.33 -0.07
N PRO A 299 -15.85 -3.22 0.11
CA PRO A 299 -16.48 -1.91 0.28
C PRO A 299 -15.83 -1.16 1.45
N MET A 300 -15.58 0.12 1.28
CA MET A 300 -15.15 0.96 2.40
C MET A 300 -16.19 0.93 3.52
N GLY A 301 -15.74 0.97 4.78
CA GLY A 301 -16.61 0.83 5.94
C GLY A 301 -16.71 -0.60 6.49
N ARG A 302 -16.11 -1.60 5.83
CA ARG A 302 -15.84 -2.89 6.47
C ARG A 302 -14.91 -2.68 7.66
N THR A 303 -15.05 -3.49 8.70
CA THR A 303 -14.19 -3.43 9.87
C THR A 303 -12.85 -4.14 9.62
N ILE A 304 -11.84 -3.79 10.42
CA ILE A 304 -10.55 -4.50 10.38
C ILE A 304 -10.77 -5.98 10.72
N ASN A 305 -11.67 -6.30 11.67
CA ASN A 305 -12.06 -7.68 12.01
C ASN A 305 -12.53 -8.47 10.79
N GLU A 306 -13.47 -7.92 10.02
CA GLU A 306 -14.00 -8.58 8.82
C GLU A 306 -12.89 -8.86 7.79
N ILE A 307 -11.91 -7.96 7.65
CA ILE A 307 -10.81 -8.15 6.70
C ILE A 307 -9.80 -9.17 7.23
N VAL A 308 -9.36 -9.04 8.47
CA VAL A 308 -8.26 -9.84 9.03
C VAL A 308 -8.72 -11.22 9.47
N LEU A 309 -9.90 -11.31 10.12
CA LEU A 309 -10.41 -12.60 10.63
C LEU A 309 -11.28 -13.31 9.59
N ASP A 310 -12.31 -12.65 9.05
CA ASP A 310 -13.29 -13.35 8.21
C ASP A 310 -12.70 -13.70 6.82
N ILE A 311 -11.93 -12.80 6.23
CA ILE A 311 -11.29 -13.01 4.92
C ILE A 311 -9.91 -13.61 5.10
N GLY A 312 -9.07 -12.99 5.96
CA GLY A 312 -7.68 -13.36 6.18
C GLY A 312 -7.49 -14.64 7.00
N GLY A 313 -8.50 -15.07 7.75
CA GLY A 313 -8.44 -16.28 8.58
C GLY A 313 -7.66 -16.13 9.89
N GLY A 314 -7.28 -14.90 10.27
CA GLY A 314 -6.50 -14.63 11.49
C GLY A 314 -5.03 -15.04 11.40
N CYS A 315 -4.36 -15.13 12.54
CA CYS A 315 -2.96 -15.56 12.59
C CYS A 315 -2.82 -17.07 12.45
N PRO A 316 -1.78 -17.54 11.73
CA PRO A 316 -1.52 -18.98 11.58
C PRO A 316 -1.19 -19.64 12.92
N ASN A 317 -1.44 -20.97 12.98
CA ASN A 317 -1.14 -21.81 14.15
C ASN A 317 -1.87 -21.40 15.45
N GLY A 318 -2.99 -20.67 15.34
CA GLY A 318 -3.80 -20.25 16.50
C GLY A 318 -3.13 -19.21 17.39
N LYS A 319 -2.12 -18.51 16.90
CA LYS A 319 -1.51 -17.38 17.60
C LYS A 319 -2.48 -16.21 17.71
N LYS A 320 -2.31 -15.43 18.78
CA LYS A 320 -3.13 -14.23 18.99
C LYS A 320 -2.66 -13.10 18.10
N ILE A 321 -3.61 -12.41 17.50
CA ILE A 321 -3.34 -11.17 16.80
C ILE A 321 -2.99 -10.11 17.83
N LYS A 322 -1.95 -9.35 17.59
CA LYS A 322 -1.51 -8.23 18.45
C LYS A 322 -1.96 -6.89 17.89
N ALA A 323 -1.68 -6.68 16.62
CA ALA A 323 -1.97 -5.41 15.95
C ALA A 323 -2.03 -5.57 14.43
N VAL A 324 -2.51 -4.52 13.77
CA VAL A 324 -2.41 -4.32 12.32
C VAL A 324 -1.81 -2.95 12.05
N GLN A 325 -0.83 -2.90 11.16
CA GLN A 325 -0.33 -1.64 10.59
C GLN A 325 -1.09 -1.33 9.32
N THR A 326 -1.77 -0.18 9.24
CA THR A 326 -2.39 0.32 8.01
C THR A 326 -1.65 1.55 7.50
N GLY A 327 -1.72 1.81 6.18
CA GLY A 327 -1.11 3.00 5.58
C GLY A 327 0.41 2.97 5.44
N GLY A 328 1.04 1.79 5.54
CA GLY A 328 2.47 1.62 5.39
C GLY A 328 3.28 2.46 6.38
N PRO A 329 4.45 3.00 5.97
CA PRO A 329 5.31 3.80 6.84
C PRO A 329 4.73 5.16 7.24
N SER A 330 3.61 5.55 6.65
CA SER A 330 2.89 6.78 6.96
C SER A 330 1.69 6.59 7.89
N GLY A 331 1.33 5.33 8.17
CA GLY A 331 0.17 4.98 8.98
C GLY A 331 0.50 4.56 10.40
N GLY A 332 -0.50 4.06 11.11
CA GLY A 332 -0.39 3.71 12.53
C GLY A 332 -0.61 2.23 12.82
N CYS A 333 -0.04 1.78 13.93
CA CYS A 333 -0.30 0.46 14.51
C CYS A 333 -1.64 0.49 15.27
N ILE A 334 -2.56 -0.39 14.90
CA ILE A 334 -3.89 -0.50 15.47
C ILE A 334 -3.95 -1.79 16.30
N PRO A 335 -4.16 -1.72 17.63
CA PRO A 335 -4.25 -2.90 18.48
C PRO A 335 -5.56 -3.69 18.24
N GLU A 336 -5.55 -4.99 18.51
CA GLU A 336 -6.68 -5.90 18.32
C GLU A 336 -8.00 -5.34 18.91
N ARG A 337 -7.97 -4.72 20.09
CA ARG A 337 -9.14 -4.14 20.75
C ARG A 337 -9.87 -3.05 19.96
N LEU A 338 -9.25 -2.53 18.89
CA LEU A 338 -9.82 -1.52 17.99
C LEU A 338 -10.20 -2.08 16.62
N PHE A 339 -10.24 -3.39 16.43
CA PHE A 339 -10.52 -4.01 15.13
C PHE A 339 -11.97 -3.87 14.65
N ASP A 340 -12.88 -3.42 15.51
CA ASP A 340 -14.23 -3.01 15.10
C ASP A 340 -14.24 -1.65 14.38
N THR A 341 -13.09 -0.98 14.29
CA THR A 341 -12.94 0.26 13.52
C THR A 341 -13.20 0.00 12.04
N LYS A 342 -14.03 0.85 11.45
CA LYS A 342 -14.30 0.82 10.01
C LYS A 342 -13.07 1.27 9.23
N VAL A 343 -12.80 0.58 8.13
CA VAL A 343 -11.72 0.92 7.23
C VAL A 343 -12.23 1.94 6.22
N ASP A 344 -12.19 3.20 6.61
CA ASP A 344 -12.47 4.37 5.78
C ASP A 344 -11.53 5.53 6.16
N PHE A 345 -11.52 6.61 5.35
CA PHE A 345 -10.59 7.72 5.54
C PHE A 345 -10.79 8.50 6.84
N ILE A 346 -12.00 8.52 7.39
CA ILE A 346 -12.32 9.27 8.60
C ILE A 346 -12.08 8.42 9.84
N SER A 347 -12.61 7.20 9.86
CA SER A 347 -12.52 6.32 11.03
C SER A 347 -11.08 5.95 11.38
N LEU A 348 -10.25 5.65 10.38
CA LEU A 348 -8.82 5.38 10.60
C LEU A 348 -8.07 6.60 11.13
N ALA A 349 -8.39 7.81 10.64
CA ALA A 349 -7.76 9.04 11.12
C ALA A 349 -8.09 9.32 12.59
N GLN A 350 -9.30 9.01 13.05
CA GLN A 350 -9.75 9.19 14.44
C GLN A 350 -8.95 8.36 15.45
N ILE A 351 -8.40 7.23 15.03
CA ILE A 351 -7.57 6.34 15.87
C ILE A 351 -6.07 6.51 15.63
N GLY A 352 -5.65 7.61 14.99
CA GLY A 352 -4.23 7.91 14.76
C GLY A 352 -3.57 7.07 13.66
N SER A 353 -4.37 6.51 12.73
CA SER A 353 -3.85 5.82 11.55
C SER A 353 -4.36 6.47 10.25
N ILE A 354 -3.99 5.91 9.10
CA ILE A 354 -4.47 6.35 7.79
C ILE A 354 -4.78 5.16 6.89
N MET A 355 -5.60 5.40 5.86
CA MET A 355 -5.86 4.42 4.81
C MET A 355 -4.58 4.05 4.03
N GLY A 356 -3.74 5.04 3.75
CA GLY A 356 -2.59 4.87 2.88
C GLY A 356 -2.97 4.38 1.49
N SER A 357 -2.03 3.72 0.83
CA SER A 357 -2.25 3.09 -0.48
C SER A 357 -3.06 1.78 -0.37
N GLY A 358 -3.19 1.19 0.83
CA GLY A 358 -3.90 -0.06 1.08
C GLY A 358 -3.01 -1.18 1.66
N GLY A 359 -1.80 -0.88 2.08
CA GLY A 359 -0.98 -1.84 2.84
C GLY A 359 -1.62 -2.16 4.20
N MET A 360 -1.77 -3.44 4.52
CA MET A 360 -2.32 -3.93 5.79
C MET A 360 -1.45 -5.09 6.28
N VAL A 361 -0.60 -4.80 7.29
CA VAL A 361 0.38 -5.76 7.84
C VAL A 361 -0.11 -6.27 9.18
N VAL A 362 -0.42 -7.56 9.24
CA VAL A 362 -0.88 -8.24 10.47
C VAL A 362 0.32 -8.68 11.30
N MET A 363 0.25 -8.43 12.60
CA MET A 363 1.27 -8.78 13.59
C MET A 363 0.66 -9.66 14.69
N ASP A 364 1.41 -10.67 15.13
CA ASP A 364 1.03 -11.56 16.22
C ASP A 364 1.75 -11.23 17.54
N GLU A 365 1.54 -12.06 18.56
CA GLU A 365 2.13 -11.92 19.88
C GLU A 365 3.68 -11.98 19.90
N ASP A 366 4.32 -12.52 18.85
CA ASP A 366 5.77 -12.58 18.72
C ASP A 366 6.38 -11.33 18.04
N ASP A 367 5.58 -10.30 17.75
CA ASP A 367 6.07 -9.04 17.21
C ASP A 367 6.29 -8.02 18.33
N CYS A 368 7.47 -7.42 18.35
CA CYS A 368 7.80 -6.32 19.24
C CYS A 368 7.41 -4.98 18.61
N MET A 369 6.53 -4.23 19.26
CA MET A 369 6.03 -2.96 18.69
C MET A 369 7.10 -1.87 18.64
N VAL A 370 8.12 -1.94 19.49
CA VAL A 370 9.29 -1.03 19.45
C VAL A 370 10.16 -1.34 18.22
N ASP A 371 10.37 -2.63 17.92
CA ASP A 371 11.14 -3.07 16.74
C ASP A 371 10.40 -2.77 15.43
N ILE A 372 9.08 -2.94 15.41
CA ILE A 372 8.22 -2.54 14.28
C ILE A 372 8.30 -1.03 14.04
N ALA A 373 8.20 -0.21 15.07
CA ALA A 373 8.38 1.24 14.95
C ALA A 373 9.77 1.61 14.40
N LYS A 374 10.82 0.94 14.89
CA LYS A 374 12.19 1.09 14.40
C LYS A 374 12.32 0.69 12.93
N PHE A 375 11.68 -0.40 12.50
CA PHE A 375 11.67 -0.85 11.11
C PHE A 375 11.10 0.22 10.17
N PHE A 376 9.93 0.77 10.47
CA PHE A 376 9.31 1.83 9.66
C PHE A 376 10.12 3.12 9.70
N MET A 377 10.71 3.46 10.85
CA MET A 377 11.56 4.65 10.96
C MET A 377 12.84 4.50 10.12
N LYS A 378 13.47 3.33 10.14
CA LYS A 378 14.64 3.03 9.29
C LYS A 378 14.29 3.18 7.81
N PHE A 379 13.19 2.58 7.37
CA PHE A 379 12.69 2.76 6.00
C PHE A 379 12.54 4.24 5.64
N THR A 380 11.93 5.04 6.50
CA THR A 380 11.71 6.48 6.25
C THR A 380 13.02 7.27 6.21
N VAL A 381 14.01 6.90 7.02
CA VAL A 381 15.37 7.50 6.98
C VAL A 381 16.04 7.19 5.65
N ASP A 382 15.99 5.93 5.20
CA ASP A 382 16.62 5.47 3.95
C ASP A 382 15.96 6.13 2.71
N GLU A 383 14.63 6.35 2.75
CA GLU A 383 13.84 6.92 1.66
C GLU A 383 13.74 8.46 1.69
N SER A 384 14.33 9.11 2.66
CA SER A 384 14.32 10.57 2.75
C SER A 384 15.10 11.20 1.59
N CYS A 385 14.46 12.12 0.85
CA CYS A 385 15.14 12.88 -0.22
C CYS A 385 16.24 13.83 0.28
N GLY A 386 16.32 14.05 1.60
CA GLY A 386 17.31 14.89 2.26
C GLY A 386 17.09 16.40 2.12
N LYS A 387 15.97 16.87 1.55
CA LYS A 387 15.75 18.29 1.27
C LYS A 387 15.51 19.12 2.53
N CYS A 388 14.58 18.74 3.40
CA CYS A 388 14.27 19.50 4.61
C CYS A 388 14.95 18.90 5.85
N THR A 389 15.46 19.77 6.73
CA THR A 389 16.20 19.37 7.93
C THR A 389 15.37 18.51 8.90
N PRO A 390 14.09 18.81 9.19
CA PRO A 390 13.30 18.00 10.10
C PRO A 390 13.23 16.52 9.67
N CYS A 391 12.95 16.25 8.39
CA CYS A 391 12.93 14.89 7.86
C CYS A 391 14.34 14.27 7.84
N ARG A 392 15.35 14.96 7.25
CA ARG A 392 16.71 14.41 7.08
C ARG A 392 17.41 14.10 8.40
N ILE A 393 17.35 15.02 9.36
CA ILE A 393 18.06 14.91 10.64
C ILE A 393 17.14 14.37 11.73
N GLY A 394 15.90 14.87 11.82
CA GLY A 394 14.95 14.48 12.86
C GLY A 394 14.63 12.99 12.81
N ASN A 395 14.26 12.44 11.64
CA ASN A 395 13.98 11.02 11.51
C ASN A 395 15.18 10.15 11.92
N LYS A 396 16.41 10.60 11.61
CA LYS A 396 17.62 9.88 12.03
C LYS A 396 17.79 9.90 13.55
N ARG A 397 17.48 11.03 14.23
CA ARG A 397 17.52 11.10 15.70
C ARG A 397 16.47 10.20 16.35
N VAL A 398 15.25 10.17 15.79
CA VAL A 398 14.20 9.24 16.25
C VAL A 398 14.64 7.79 16.09
N LEU A 399 15.24 7.42 14.95
CA LEU A 399 15.78 6.08 14.74
C LEU A 399 16.86 5.72 15.76
N GLU A 400 17.82 6.61 16.02
CA GLU A 400 18.89 6.39 17.00
C GLU A 400 18.34 6.17 18.43
N ILE A 401 17.26 6.85 18.81
CA ILE A 401 16.60 6.62 20.09
C ILE A 401 15.94 5.23 20.13
N LEU A 402 15.24 4.82 19.06
CA LEU A 402 14.64 3.49 18.99
C LEU A 402 15.70 2.38 19.00
N GLU A 403 16.84 2.59 18.35
CA GLU A 403 18.00 1.69 18.43
C GLU A 403 18.57 1.63 19.85
N LYS A 404 18.69 2.76 20.55
CA LYS A 404 19.10 2.86 21.95
C LYS A 404 18.17 2.04 22.87
N ILE A 405 16.84 2.16 22.68
CA ILE A 405 15.84 1.41 23.46
C ILE A 405 15.94 -0.09 23.18
N THR A 406 15.95 -0.49 21.88
CA THR A 406 15.97 -1.91 21.49
C THR A 406 17.30 -2.61 21.81
N SER A 407 18.38 -1.86 22.06
CA SER A 407 19.68 -2.38 22.51
C SER A 407 19.85 -2.39 24.05
N GLY A 408 18.83 -1.98 24.81
CA GLY A 408 18.84 -1.99 26.27
C GLY A 408 19.50 -0.77 26.94
N HIS A 409 19.84 0.25 26.17
CA HIS A 409 20.45 1.48 26.67
C HIS A 409 19.46 2.64 26.82
N GLY A 410 18.15 2.38 26.54
CA GLY A 410 17.09 3.37 26.66
C GLY A 410 16.92 3.88 28.10
N GLU A 411 16.47 5.12 28.21
CA GLU A 411 16.12 5.83 29.44
C GLU A 411 14.68 6.34 29.33
N MET A 412 14.00 6.59 30.45
CA MET A 412 12.59 7.02 30.43
C MET A 412 12.40 8.37 29.72
N GLU A 413 13.39 9.25 29.83
CA GLU A 413 13.44 10.55 29.16
C GLU A 413 13.47 10.43 27.62
N ASP A 414 13.92 9.30 27.08
CA ASP A 414 13.90 9.04 25.64
C ASP A 414 12.47 8.99 25.08
N LEU A 415 11.47 8.60 25.89
CA LEU A 415 10.06 8.59 25.46
C LEU A 415 9.50 10.00 25.26
N ASP A 416 9.84 10.93 26.17
CA ASP A 416 9.44 12.33 26.04
C ASP A 416 10.14 12.97 24.84
N LEU A 417 11.41 12.66 24.63
CA LEU A 417 12.18 13.15 23.48
C LEU A 417 11.64 12.59 22.15
N LEU A 418 11.20 11.32 22.10
CA LEU A 418 10.54 10.75 20.92
C LEU A 418 9.26 11.51 20.57
N GLN A 419 8.45 11.87 21.59
CA GLN A 419 7.22 12.64 21.39
C GLN A 419 7.53 14.04 20.84
N GLU A 420 8.43 14.78 21.49
CA GLU A 420 8.81 16.14 21.10
C GLU A 420 9.38 16.19 19.68
N LEU A 421 10.35 15.31 19.35
CA LEU A 421 10.93 15.25 18.02
C LEU A 421 9.89 14.90 16.95
N SER A 422 8.96 13.99 17.26
CA SER A 422 7.91 13.58 16.33
C SER A 422 6.97 14.74 15.99
N GLU A 423 6.58 15.55 16.97
CA GLU A 423 5.76 16.74 16.77
C GLU A 423 6.47 17.76 15.89
N VAL A 424 7.74 18.07 16.20
CA VAL A 424 8.55 19.00 15.40
C VAL A 424 8.71 18.51 13.96
N ILE A 425 8.97 17.22 13.74
CA ILE A 425 9.12 16.66 12.40
C ILE A 425 7.81 16.77 11.61
N THR A 426 6.69 16.44 12.24
CA THR A 426 5.35 16.49 11.63
C THR A 426 5.00 17.91 11.20
N ASP A 427 5.19 18.89 12.06
CA ASP A 427 4.77 20.26 11.82
C ASP A 427 5.66 20.99 10.80
N THR A 428 6.95 20.68 10.78
CA THR A 428 7.93 21.47 10.02
C THR A 428 8.45 20.79 8.76
N SER A 429 8.09 19.52 8.48
CA SER A 429 8.47 18.83 7.26
C SER A 429 7.72 19.37 6.03
N LEU A 430 8.39 19.34 4.87
CA LEU A 430 7.88 19.91 3.63
C LEU A 430 6.77 19.08 2.96
N CYS A 431 6.88 17.76 2.97
CA CYS A 431 5.99 16.85 2.24
C CYS A 431 5.39 15.77 3.15
N GLY A 432 4.45 14.98 2.58
CA GLY A 432 3.76 13.89 3.29
C GLY A 432 4.71 12.90 3.96
N LEU A 433 5.77 12.47 3.26
CA LEU A 433 6.74 11.52 3.81
C LEU A 433 7.29 12.00 5.17
N GLY A 434 7.78 13.23 5.28
CA GLY A 434 8.30 13.74 6.55
C GLY A 434 7.20 14.01 7.57
N LYS A 435 6.03 14.50 7.13
CA LYS A 435 4.91 14.83 8.03
C LYS A 435 4.27 13.61 8.71
N THR A 436 4.40 12.44 8.10
CA THR A 436 3.81 11.20 8.62
C THR A 436 4.87 10.18 9.05
N ALA A 437 6.15 10.53 8.94
CA ALA A 437 7.29 9.64 9.22
C ALA A 437 7.25 9.00 10.60
N THR A 438 6.81 9.75 11.60
CA THR A 438 6.79 9.34 13.00
C THR A 438 5.43 8.77 13.46
N THR A 439 4.43 8.68 12.57
CA THR A 439 3.12 8.10 12.92
C THR A 439 3.21 6.68 13.48
N PRO A 440 4.01 5.75 12.90
CA PRO A 440 4.19 4.42 13.49
C PRO A 440 4.78 4.47 14.90
N VAL A 441 5.70 5.39 15.18
CA VAL A 441 6.31 5.57 16.51
C VAL A 441 5.27 6.07 17.51
N LEU A 442 4.56 7.16 17.17
CA LEU A 442 3.56 7.76 18.05
C LEU A 442 2.40 6.81 18.34
N SER A 443 1.90 6.09 17.34
CA SER A 443 0.81 5.13 17.53
C SER A 443 1.25 3.91 18.35
N SER A 444 2.44 3.36 18.11
CA SER A 444 2.97 2.26 18.93
C SER A 444 3.26 2.70 20.36
N MET A 445 3.82 3.88 20.59
CA MET A 445 3.98 4.45 21.94
C MET A 445 2.64 4.67 22.65
N HIS A 446 1.62 5.13 21.92
CA HIS A 446 0.29 5.38 22.49
C HIS A 446 -0.39 4.07 22.93
N TYR A 447 -0.39 3.04 22.08
CA TYR A 447 -1.14 1.82 22.31
C TYR A 447 -0.36 0.73 23.05
N PHE A 448 0.98 0.72 22.95
CA PHE A 448 1.89 -0.30 23.46
C PHE A 448 3.00 0.30 24.32
N ARG A 449 2.70 1.37 25.04
CA ARG A 449 3.67 2.07 25.91
C ARG A 449 4.37 1.14 26.87
N HIS A 450 3.67 0.13 27.41
CA HIS A 450 4.21 -0.86 28.31
C HIS A 450 5.41 -1.61 27.72
N GLU A 451 5.43 -1.87 26.40
CA GLU A 451 6.58 -2.53 25.76
C GLU A 451 7.82 -1.62 25.76
N TYR A 452 7.64 -0.32 25.50
CA TYR A 452 8.74 0.64 25.59
C TYR A 452 9.30 0.72 27.00
N GLU A 453 8.43 0.80 28.01
CA GLU A 453 8.82 0.85 29.42
C GLU A 453 9.51 -0.44 29.85
N ASP A 454 9.05 -1.61 29.41
CA ASP A 454 9.67 -2.90 29.70
C ASP A 454 11.08 -3.00 29.09
N HIS A 455 11.26 -2.54 27.84
CA HIS A 455 12.58 -2.46 27.20
C HIS A 455 13.54 -1.54 27.97
N ILE A 456 13.03 -0.42 28.51
CA ILE A 456 13.84 0.57 29.21
C ILE A 456 14.14 0.16 30.66
N VAL A 457 13.10 -0.20 31.43
CA VAL A 457 13.22 -0.45 32.88
C VAL A 457 13.74 -1.84 33.16
N ASN A 458 13.11 -2.88 32.54
CA ASN A 458 13.40 -4.27 32.82
C ASN A 458 14.45 -4.87 31.88
N LYS A 459 14.85 -4.12 30.83
CA LYS A 459 15.74 -4.60 29.78
C LYS A 459 15.24 -5.92 29.17
N HIS A 460 13.92 -5.98 28.95
CA HIS A 460 13.21 -7.17 28.53
C HIS A 460 12.38 -6.88 27.29
N CYS A 461 12.36 -7.81 26.34
CA CYS A 461 11.51 -7.81 25.16
C CYS A 461 10.59 -9.04 25.21
N GLU A 462 9.31 -8.84 25.50
CA GLU A 462 8.33 -9.93 25.63
C GLU A 462 8.24 -10.79 24.37
N ALA A 463 8.27 -10.16 23.21
CA ALA A 463 8.27 -10.82 21.91
C ALA A 463 9.60 -11.51 21.54
N HIS A 464 10.62 -11.37 22.33
CA HIS A 464 11.97 -11.90 22.07
C HIS A 464 12.59 -11.49 20.71
N ALA A 465 12.11 -10.42 20.12
CA ALA A 465 12.57 -9.90 18.83
C ALA A 465 13.88 -9.09 18.94
N CYS A 466 14.06 -8.36 20.06
CA CYS A 466 15.21 -7.50 20.29
C CYS A 466 16.40 -8.29 20.80
N LYS A 467 17.29 -8.70 19.89
CA LYS A 467 18.40 -9.62 20.19
C LYS A 467 19.31 -9.15 21.34
N ASP A 468 19.54 -7.86 21.47
CA ASP A 468 20.41 -7.31 22.50
C ASP A 468 19.80 -7.39 23.92
N LEU A 469 18.48 -7.56 24.00
CA LEU A 469 17.75 -7.75 25.27
C LEU A 469 17.60 -9.21 25.64
N LEU A 470 17.82 -10.15 24.71
CA LEU A 470 17.71 -11.57 25.00
C LEU A 470 18.77 -12.00 26.01
N GLN A 471 18.36 -12.82 26.96
CA GLN A 471 19.21 -13.34 28.03
C GLN A 471 19.23 -14.88 28.01
N TYR A 472 20.39 -15.45 28.37
CA TYR A 472 20.47 -16.88 28.53
C TYR A 472 19.78 -17.33 29.80
N TYR A 473 18.93 -18.34 29.66
CA TYR A 473 18.20 -18.93 30.76
C TYR A 473 18.44 -20.45 30.79
N ILE A 474 18.60 -21.01 31.98
CA ILE A 474 18.75 -22.46 32.19
C ILE A 474 17.41 -23.02 32.66
N THR A 475 16.80 -23.90 31.84
CA THR A 475 15.50 -24.52 32.08
C THR A 475 15.58 -25.62 33.16
N GLU A 476 14.40 -26.09 33.59
CA GLU A 476 14.28 -27.20 34.56
C GLU A 476 14.88 -28.53 34.06
N SER A 477 15.10 -28.68 32.75
CA SER A 477 15.75 -29.86 32.18
C SER A 477 17.25 -29.94 32.48
N CYS A 478 17.82 -28.96 33.18
CA CYS A 478 19.23 -28.96 33.58
C CYS A 478 19.57 -30.09 34.55
N ILE A 479 20.53 -30.93 34.18
CA ILE A 479 21.00 -32.06 34.98
C ILE A 479 22.16 -31.72 35.94
N GLY A 480 22.58 -30.48 35.98
CA GLY A 480 23.67 -30.02 36.84
C GLY A 480 25.05 -30.61 36.50
N CYS A 481 25.36 -30.81 35.20
CA CYS A 481 26.62 -31.42 34.75
C CYS A 481 27.85 -30.53 34.87
N ARG A 482 27.68 -29.22 35.10
CA ARG A 482 28.71 -28.18 35.25
C ARG A 482 29.52 -27.87 33.98
N LEU A 483 29.12 -28.39 32.80
CA LEU A 483 29.84 -28.09 31.56
C LEU A 483 29.75 -26.59 31.21
N CYS A 484 28.55 -26.03 31.24
CA CYS A 484 28.32 -24.60 30.96
C CYS A 484 29.14 -23.68 31.90
N LYS A 485 29.21 -24.02 33.22
CA LYS A 485 29.99 -23.25 34.18
C LYS A 485 31.48 -23.27 33.86
N ARG A 486 32.02 -24.43 33.43
CA ARG A 486 33.45 -24.58 33.07
C ARG A 486 33.81 -23.88 31.74
N GLN A 487 32.85 -23.72 30.87
CA GLN A 487 33.04 -23.08 29.59
C GLN A 487 32.75 -21.56 29.61
N CYS A 488 32.24 -21.04 30.72
CA CYS A 488 31.94 -19.62 30.83
C CYS A 488 33.22 -18.80 31.04
N PRO A 489 33.60 -17.93 30.08
CA PRO A 489 34.86 -17.18 30.17
C PRO A 489 34.85 -16.06 31.23
N VAL A 490 33.66 -15.70 31.74
CA VAL A 490 33.45 -14.59 32.68
C VAL A 490 32.82 -15.06 34.02
N ASP A 491 32.80 -16.36 34.26
CA ASP A 491 32.23 -16.96 35.47
C ASP A 491 30.80 -16.51 35.81
N ALA A 492 30.00 -16.24 34.76
CA ALA A 492 28.61 -15.80 34.92
C ALA A 492 27.62 -16.92 35.28
N ILE A 493 28.08 -18.18 35.45
CA ILE A 493 27.19 -19.31 35.71
C ILE A 493 27.49 -19.90 37.08
N GLU A 494 26.49 -19.92 37.94
CA GLU A 494 26.54 -20.51 39.27
C GLU A 494 25.72 -21.81 39.34
N GLY A 495 26.16 -22.76 40.14
CA GLY A 495 25.47 -24.02 40.39
C GLY A 495 26.40 -25.11 40.83
N GLU A 496 25.80 -26.16 41.49
CA GLU A 496 26.48 -27.33 41.98
C GLU A 496 26.13 -28.58 41.15
N ARG A 497 26.89 -29.68 41.39
CA ARG A 497 26.64 -30.96 40.71
C ARG A 497 25.24 -31.49 41.05
N LYS A 498 24.48 -31.91 40.02
CA LYS A 498 23.09 -32.40 40.11
C LYS A 498 22.06 -31.37 40.57
N VAL A 499 22.42 -30.07 40.56
CA VAL A 499 21.52 -28.96 40.83
C VAL A 499 21.41 -28.10 39.57
N ARG A 500 20.21 -27.57 39.28
CA ARG A 500 20.03 -26.62 38.20
C ARG A 500 20.95 -25.42 38.39
N HIS A 501 21.65 -25.04 37.33
CA HIS A 501 22.52 -23.87 37.34
C HIS A 501 21.73 -22.60 37.05
N ILE A 502 22.30 -21.46 37.44
CA ILE A 502 21.74 -20.11 37.20
C ILE A 502 22.77 -19.29 36.43
N ILE A 503 22.33 -18.50 35.48
CA ILE A 503 23.16 -17.53 34.77
C ILE A 503 22.93 -16.13 35.37
N HIS A 504 24.00 -15.49 35.81
CA HIS A 504 24.01 -14.12 36.27
C HIS A 504 24.09 -13.21 35.02
N THR A 505 22.96 -12.61 34.69
CA THR A 505 22.79 -11.81 33.44
C THR A 505 23.63 -10.55 33.42
N ASP A 506 23.91 -9.97 34.59
CA ASP A 506 24.79 -8.82 34.80
C ASP A 506 26.28 -9.10 34.45
N LYS A 507 26.69 -10.37 34.50
CA LYS A 507 28.05 -10.80 34.15
C LYS A 507 28.15 -11.43 32.76
N CYS A 508 27.01 -11.85 32.21
CA CYS A 508 26.97 -12.61 30.96
C CYS A 508 27.29 -11.76 29.74
N ILE A 509 28.35 -12.09 29.01
CA ILE A 509 28.76 -11.42 27.75
C ILE A 509 28.11 -12.04 26.49
N LYS A 510 27.11 -12.90 26.63
CA LYS A 510 26.34 -13.52 25.55
C LYS A 510 27.19 -14.24 24.48
N CYS A 511 28.28 -14.91 24.87
CA CYS A 511 29.24 -15.55 23.96
C CYS A 511 28.80 -16.90 23.37
N ASN A 512 27.60 -17.41 23.67
CA ASN A 512 27.03 -18.70 23.25
C ASN A 512 27.70 -19.97 23.79
N ALA A 513 28.87 -19.91 24.39
CA ALA A 513 29.65 -21.08 24.81
C ALA A 513 28.86 -22.07 25.69
N CYS A 514 28.02 -21.56 26.58
CA CYS A 514 27.18 -22.40 27.43
C CYS A 514 26.04 -23.08 26.67
N LEU A 515 25.43 -22.42 25.71
CA LEU A 515 24.34 -22.92 24.85
C LEU A 515 24.82 -24.08 23.98
N GLU A 516 25.94 -23.87 23.27
CA GLU A 516 26.53 -24.84 22.34
C GLU A 516 27.00 -26.12 23.04
N ASN A 517 27.50 -26.00 24.28
CA ASN A 517 28.05 -27.10 25.04
C ASN A 517 27.06 -27.77 26.00
N CYS A 518 25.78 -27.44 25.99
CA CYS A 518 24.80 -28.05 26.86
C CYS A 518 24.32 -29.42 26.32
N PRO A 519 24.68 -30.56 26.94
CA PRO A 519 24.39 -31.88 26.40
C PRO A 519 22.89 -32.22 26.39
N VAL A 520 22.11 -31.57 27.25
CA VAL A 520 20.65 -31.78 27.37
C VAL A 520 19.86 -30.59 26.81
N LYS A 521 20.51 -29.66 26.12
CA LYS A 521 19.87 -28.47 25.55
C LYS A 521 19.00 -27.69 26.54
N ALA A 522 19.41 -27.65 27.80
CA ALA A 522 18.69 -26.98 28.89
C ALA A 522 18.90 -25.46 28.92
N ILE A 523 19.71 -24.91 28.05
CA ILE A 523 19.96 -23.46 27.95
C ILE A 523 19.21 -22.91 26.76
N ILE A 524 18.41 -21.90 26.99
CA ILE A 524 17.64 -21.22 25.98
C ILE A 524 17.97 -19.72 26.01
N LEU A 525 17.75 -19.03 24.90
CA LEU A 525 17.81 -17.59 24.78
C LEU A 525 16.38 -17.06 24.79
N ARG A 526 16.05 -16.18 25.70
CA ARG A 526 14.73 -15.58 25.85
C ARG A 526 14.82 -14.12 26.32
#